data_a646f45c53743d395a7cdb23be7be8d5
#
_entry.id   a646f45c53743d395a7cdb23be7be8d5
#
_cell.length_a   1.000
_cell.length_b   1.000
_cell.length_c   1.000
_cell.angle_alpha   90.00
_cell.angle_beta   90.00
_cell.angle_gamma   90.00
#
_symmetry.space_group_name_H-M   'P 1'
#
loop_
_entity.id
_entity.type
_entity.pdbx_description
1 polymer ?
#
loop_
_entity_poly.entity_id
_entity_poly.type
_entity_poly.pdbx_seq_one_letter_code
_entity_poly.pdbx_strand_id
1 'polypeptide(L)'
;MRTTKQILPGVKEIGWVRCEHLVNDIALRGIAMMPVPVLTEIHNVPFFDEPTCECVTENDGGNRTDTAKLKFASEDLLPLKEHLAFVVTAIDGNSYIIGARETPFPVIKLTISFGDADGDAAGFIYEITHKAIKSLVPCHK
;
A
#
# COMPACT_ATOMS: atom_id res chain seq x y z
N MET A 1 -4.60 -9.92 23.77
CA MET A 1 -4.23 -9.25 22.49
C MET A 1 -5.39 -8.37 22.03
N ARG A 2 -5.08 -7.19 21.58
CA ARG A 2 -6.06 -6.24 21.08
C ARG A 2 -5.88 -6.05 19.59
N THR A 3 -6.97 -6.12 18.83
CA THR A 3 -6.95 -6.00 17.37
C THR A 3 -7.86 -4.87 16.92
N THR A 4 -7.35 -3.99 16.08
CA THR A 4 -8.11 -2.90 15.47
C THR A 4 -7.95 -2.99 13.96
N LYS A 5 -9.05 -2.82 13.21
CA LYS A 5 -9.03 -2.87 11.76
C LYS A 5 -9.47 -1.54 11.18
N GLN A 6 -8.67 -1.01 10.27
CA GLN A 6 -9.00 0.19 9.50
C GLN A 6 -9.22 -0.21 8.03
N ILE A 7 -10.36 0.16 7.48
CA ILE A 7 -10.69 -0.06 6.06
C ILE A 7 -10.85 1.30 5.40
N LEU A 8 -10.17 1.52 4.28
CA LEU A 8 -10.36 2.76 3.53
C LEU A 8 -11.75 2.75 2.86
N PRO A 9 -12.45 3.91 2.86
CA PRO A 9 -13.82 3.98 2.33
C PRO A 9 -13.92 3.71 0.83
N GLY A 10 -12.82 3.83 0.12
CA GLY A 10 -12.71 3.56 -1.30
C GLY A 10 -11.36 4.06 -1.76
N VAL A 11 -10.86 3.53 -2.86
CA VAL A 11 -9.56 3.91 -3.41
C VAL A 11 -9.77 4.67 -4.71
N LYS A 12 -9.33 5.92 -4.73
CA LYS A 12 -9.43 6.80 -5.89
C LYS A 12 -8.23 6.70 -6.81
N GLU A 13 -7.03 6.65 -6.22
CA GLU A 13 -5.78 6.59 -6.96
C GLU A 13 -4.81 5.64 -6.29
N ILE A 14 -3.99 4.97 -7.10
CA ILE A 14 -2.89 4.13 -6.64
C ILE A 14 -1.65 4.54 -7.41
N GLY A 15 -0.54 4.72 -6.70
CA GLY A 15 0.74 4.99 -7.32
C GLY A 15 1.83 4.19 -6.63
N TRP A 16 2.96 4.01 -7.31
CA TRP A 16 4.12 3.36 -6.72
C TRP A 16 5.33 4.30 -6.73
N VAL A 17 6.19 4.10 -5.76
CA VAL A 17 7.49 4.76 -5.68
C VAL A 17 8.51 3.72 -5.24
N ARG A 18 9.79 3.96 -5.56
CA ARG A 18 10.85 3.09 -5.06
C ARG A 18 11.09 3.38 -3.58
N CYS A 19 11.24 2.32 -2.79
CA CYS A 19 11.49 2.47 -1.36
C CYS A 19 12.73 3.31 -1.07
N GLU A 20 13.76 3.22 -1.90
CA GLU A 20 15.00 3.99 -1.73
C GLU A 20 14.80 5.51 -1.83
N HIS A 21 13.72 5.96 -2.46
CA HIS A 21 13.40 7.38 -2.61
C HIS A 21 12.52 7.93 -1.49
N LEU A 22 12.15 7.10 -0.52
CA LEU A 22 11.34 7.53 0.60
C LEU A 22 12.19 8.18 1.70
N VAL A 23 11.54 8.98 2.54
CA VAL A 23 12.19 9.53 3.72
C VAL A 23 12.44 8.43 4.75
N ASN A 24 13.38 8.67 5.67
CA ASN A 24 13.68 7.73 6.75
C ASN A 24 12.58 7.71 7.79
N ASP A 25 12.48 6.61 8.53
CA ASP A 25 11.66 6.49 9.75
C ASP A 25 10.18 6.77 9.52
N ILE A 26 9.64 6.28 8.39
CA ILE A 26 8.22 6.48 8.06
C ILE A 26 7.31 5.95 9.16
N ALA A 27 7.60 4.76 9.69
CA ALA A 27 6.79 4.16 10.74
C ALA A 27 6.81 5.01 12.02
N LEU A 28 7.98 5.51 12.42
CA LEU A 28 8.10 6.38 13.60
C LEU A 28 7.38 7.72 13.39
N ARG A 29 7.47 8.29 12.19
CA ARG A 29 6.73 9.51 11.85
C ARG A 29 5.23 9.28 11.92
N GLY A 30 4.76 8.12 11.47
CA GLY A 30 3.34 7.76 11.55
C GLY A 30 2.86 7.59 12.99
N ILE A 31 3.66 6.98 13.85
CA ILE A 31 3.35 6.86 15.28
C ILE A 31 3.27 8.23 15.94
N ALA A 32 4.16 9.15 15.56
CA ALA A 32 4.18 10.52 16.06
C ALA A 32 3.08 11.39 15.44
N MET A 33 2.22 10.82 14.60
CA MET A 33 1.15 11.51 13.89
C MET A 33 1.65 12.66 13.00
N MET A 34 2.85 12.51 12.46
CA MET A 34 3.46 13.46 11.53
C MET A 34 3.20 13.01 10.11
N PRO A 35 2.56 13.83 9.26
CA PRO A 35 2.39 13.47 7.85
C PRO A 35 3.74 13.31 7.17
N VAL A 36 3.86 12.29 6.32
CA VAL A 36 5.10 11.97 5.62
C VAL A 36 5.10 12.67 4.27
N PRO A 37 6.11 13.50 3.94
CA PRO A 37 6.20 14.08 2.60
C PRO A 37 6.67 13.04 1.60
N VAL A 38 6.06 13.04 0.41
CA VAL A 38 6.54 12.25 -0.71
C VAL A 38 7.31 13.20 -1.63
N LEU A 39 8.63 13.08 -1.60
CA LEU A 39 9.55 14.01 -2.27
C LEU A 39 9.94 13.55 -3.68
N THR A 40 9.49 12.40 -4.09
CA THR A 40 9.78 11.83 -5.42
C THR A 40 8.53 11.81 -6.28
N GLU A 41 8.74 11.61 -7.58
CA GLU A 41 7.63 11.45 -8.50
C GLU A 41 6.87 10.15 -8.20
N ILE A 42 5.55 10.25 -8.13
CA ILE A 42 4.68 9.10 -7.93
C ILE A 42 4.23 8.60 -9.30
N HIS A 43 4.51 7.32 -9.57
CA HIS A 43 4.10 6.69 -10.81
C HIS A 43 2.69 6.14 -10.66
N ASN A 44 1.72 6.76 -11.30
CA ASN A 44 0.33 6.35 -11.21
C ASN A 44 0.11 4.99 -11.86
N VAL A 45 -0.70 4.16 -11.22
CA VAL A 45 -1.06 2.84 -11.72
C VAL A 45 -2.52 2.88 -12.13
N PRO A 46 -2.83 2.68 -13.42
CA PRO A 46 -4.22 2.50 -13.82
C PRO A 46 -4.72 1.17 -13.29
N PHE A 47 -5.93 1.14 -12.77
CA PHE A 47 -6.52 -0.07 -12.23
C PHE A 47 -7.96 -0.21 -12.73
N PHE A 48 -8.44 -1.44 -12.76
CA PHE A 48 -9.83 -1.76 -13.05
C PHE A 48 -10.40 -2.59 -11.91
N ASP A 49 -11.71 -2.73 -11.87
CA ASP A 49 -12.46 -3.26 -10.73
C ASP A 49 -12.23 -2.42 -9.48
N GLU A 50 -12.80 -2.79 -8.37
CA GLU A 50 -12.72 -2.02 -7.14
C GLU A 50 -11.54 -2.50 -6.30
N PRO A 51 -10.50 -1.66 -6.10
CA PRO A 51 -9.40 -2.03 -5.23
C PRO A 51 -9.82 -1.98 -3.77
N THR A 52 -9.17 -2.82 -2.96
CA THR A 52 -9.39 -2.85 -1.52
C THR A 52 -8.11 -2.51 -0.78
N CYS A 53 -8.23 -1.75 0.29
CA CYS A 53 -7.10 -1.39 1.15
C CYS A 53 -7.54 -1.42 2.60
N GLU A 54 -6.80 -2.17 3.41
CA GLU A 54 -7.09 -2.27 4.84
C GLU A 54 -5.81 -2.37 5.65
N CYS A 55 -5.89 -2.01 6.93
CA CYS A 55 -4.79 -2.14 7.86
C CYS A 55 -5.31 -2.75 9.16
N VAL A 56 -4.67 -3.83 9.61
CA VAL A 56 -4.98 -4.49 10.87
C VAL A 56 -3.87 -4.17 11.86
N THR A 57 -4.23 -3.59 13.01
CA THR A 57 -3.30 -3.29 14.09
C THR A 57 -3.51 -4.28 15.21
N GLU A 58 -2.44 -4.96 15.61
CA GLU A 58 -2.45 -5.88 16.73
C GLU A 58 -1.55 -5.34 17.84
N ASN A 59 -2.06 -5.34 19.09
CA ASN A 59 -1.31 -5.00 20.29
C ASN A 59 -1.27 -6.19 21.21
N ASP A 60 -0.06 -6.65 21.53
CA ASP A 60 0.15 -7.78 22.41
C ASP A 60 1.26 -7.46 23.42
N GLY A 61 0.86 -7.18 24.67
CA GLY A 61 1.81 -6.87 25.73
C GLY A 61 2.68 -5.65 25.47
N GLY A 62 2.14 -4.64 24.79
CA GLY A 62 2.88 -3.43 24.43
C GLY A 62 3.59 -3.52 23.08
N ASN A 63 3.59 -4.67 22.44
CA ASN A 63 4.14 -4.83 21.10
C ASN A 63 3.05 -4.55 20.06
N ARG A 64 3.31 -3.55 19.22
CA ARG A 64 2.39 -3.16 18.16
C ARG A 64 2.86 -3.68 16.81
N THR A 65 1.95 -4.28 16.06
CA THR A 65 2.18 -4.70 14.68
C THR A 65 1.03 -4.26 13.80
N ASP A 66 1.32 -3.49 12.77
CA ASP A 66 0.37 -3.13 11.72
C ASP A 66 0.60 -4.02 10.50
N THR A 67 -0.46 -4.55 9.93
CA THR A 67 -0.41 -5.28 8.67
C THR A 67 -1.34 -4.57 7.68
N ALA A 68 -0.77 -3.88 6.71
CA ALA A 68 -1.52 -3.24 5.64
C ALA A 68 -1.62 -4.17 4.45
N LYS A 69 -2.80 -4.26 3.87
CA LYS A 69 -3.06 -5.05 2.67
C LYS A 69 -3.73 -4.18 1.62
N LEU A 70 -3.15 -4.17 0.43
CA LEU A 70 -3.70 -3.50 -0.74
C LEU A 70 -3.86 -4.54 -1.84
N LYS A 71 -5.06 -4.62 -2.40
CA LYS A 71 -5.33 -5.53 -3.53
C LYS A 71 -5.95 -4.73 -4.67
N PHE A 72 -5.39 -4.86 -5.85
CA PHE A 72 -5.92 -4.22 -7.05
C PHE A 72 -5.54 -5.02 -8.29
N ALA A 73 -6.26 -4.75 -9.38
CA ALA A 73 -5.98 -5.32 -10.69
C ALA A 73 -5.59 -4.22 -11.67
N SER A 74 -4.59 -4.47 -12.49
CA SER A 74 -4.08 -3.50 -13.46
C SER A 74 -3.68 -4.20 -14.76
N GLU A 75 -3.71 -3.46 -15.86
CA GLU A 75 -3.16 -3.91 -17.13
C GLU A 75 -1.65 -3.71 -17.21
N ASP A 76 -1.06 -2.93 -16.31
CA ASP A 76 0.36 -2.60 -16.31
C ASP A 76 1.17 -3.58 -15.48
N LEU A 77 2.35 -3.94 -15.99
CA LEU A 77 3.31 -4.74 -15.23
C LEU A 77 4.27 -3.81 -14.51
N LEU A 78 4.29 -3.90 -13.18
CA LEU A 78 5.14 -3.08 -12.33
C LEU A 78 6.57 -3.62 -12.26
N PRO A 79 7.58 -2.78 -11.97
CA PRO A 79 8.99 -3.21 -11.87
C PRO A 79 9.25 -3.96 -10.56
N LEU A 80 8.81 -5.21 -10.45
CA LEU A 80 8.84 -6.00 -9.21
C LEU A 80 10.25 -6.44 -8.78
N LYS A 81 11.28 -6.20 -9.61
CA LYS A 81 12.66 -6.50 -9.24
C LYS A 81 13.21 -5.56 -8.17
N GLU A 82 12.55 -4.43 -7.96
CA GLU A 82 12.94 -3.42 -6.99
C GLU A 82 11.98 -3.43 -5.81
N HIS A 83 12.42 -2.88 -4.69
CA HIS A 83 11.53 -2.69 -3.54
C HIS A 83 10.63 -1.49 -3.82
N LEU A 84 9.32 -1.75 -3.89
CA LEU A 84 8.32 -0.73 -4.19
C LEU A 84 7.47 -0.45 -2.96
N ALA A 85 7.15 0.84 -2.78
CA ALA A 85 6.13 1.29 -1.85
C ALA A 85 4.94 1.83 -2.65
N PHE A 86 3.78 1.89 -2.02
CA PHE A 86 2.56 2.33 -2.68
C PHE A 86 1.97 3.53 -1.98
N VAL A 87 1.49 4.48 -2.77
CA VAL A 87 0.76 5.65 -2.30
C VAL A 87 -0.68 5.47 -2.73
N VAL A 88 -1.57 5.37 -1.76
CA VAL A 88 -3.00 5.14 -1.99
C VAL A 88 -3.76 6.38 -1.59
N THR A 89 -4.58 6.89 -2.50
CA THR A 89 -5.47 8.02 -2.21
C THR A 89 -6.91 7.50 -2.11
N ALA A 90 -7.53 7.74 -0.97
CA ALA A 90 -8.91 7.36 -0.74
C ALA A 90 -9.88 8.36 -1.36
N ILE A 91 -11.15 7.97 -1.46
CA ILE A 91 -12.19 8.82 -2.07
C ILE A 91 -12.32 10.16 -1.34
N ASP A 92 -12.08 10.20 -0.04
CA ASP A 92 -12.13 11.42 0.76
C ASP A 92 -10.95 12.38 0.52
N GLY A 93 -10.00 12.01 -0.34
CA GLY A 93 -8.85 12.82 -0.67
C GLY A 93 -7.61 12.60 0.18
N ASN A 94 -7.71 11.79 1.24
CA ASN A 94 -6.56 11.48 2.10
C ASN A 94 -5.65 10.46 1.43
N SER A 95 -4.35 10.68 1.53
CA SER A 95 -3.34 9.80 0.94
C SER A 95 -2.56 9.09 2.03
N TYR A 96 -2.16 7.86 1.74
CA TYR A 96 -1.44 6.98 2.67
C TYR A 96 -0.29 6.29 1.96
N ILE A 97 0.79 6.06 2.69
CA ILE A 97 1.95 5.28 2.22
C ILE A 97 1.88 3.86 2.79
N ILE A 98 2.12 2.88 1.93
CA ILE A 98 2.33 1.48 2.31
C ILE A 98 3.75 1.14 1.93
N GLY A 99 4.66 1.15 2.89
CA GLY A 99 6.07 0.85 2.66
C GLY A 99 6.99 1.67 3.54
N ALA A 100 8.28 1.45 3.37
CA ALA A 100 9.34 2.13 4.11
C ALA A 100 10.63 2.11 3.31
N ARG A 101 11.54 3.03 3.62
CA ARG A 101 12.86 3.07 3.01
C ARG A 101 13.75 1.92 3.51
N GLU A 102 13.55 1.52 4.76
CA GLU A 102 14.28 0.45 5.41
C GLU A 102 13.41 -0.81 5.50
N THR A 103 14.03 -1.95 5.85
CA THR A 103 13.28 -3.17 6.13
C THR A 103 12.37 -2.98 7.35
N PRO A 104 11.19 -3.58 7.39
CA PRO A 104 10.64 -4.50 6.38
C PRO A 104 10.08 -3.77 5.16
N PHE A 105 10.25 -4.37 3.99
CA PHE A 105 9.66 -3.86 2.75
C PHE A 105 8.31 -4.54 2.48
N PRO A 106 7.42 -3.88 1.70
CA PRO A 106 6.18 -4.53 1.28
C PRO A 106 6.45 -5.79 0.46
N VAL A 107 5.65 -6.82 0.70
CA VAL A 107 5.68 -8.06 -0.08
C VAL A 107 4.59 -7.98 -1.14
N ILE A 108 4.98 -8.20 -2.39
CA ILE A 108 4.07 -8.09 -3.52
C ILE A 108 3.85 -9.49 -4.11
N LYS A 109 2.59 -9.91 -4.14
CA LYS A 109 2.18 -11.15 -4.79
C LYS A 109 1.48 -10.81 -6.09
N LEU A 110 1.99 -11.34 -7.20
CA LEU A 110 1.42 -11.12 -8.52
C LEU A 110 0.72 -12.38 -9.00
N THR A 111 -0.51 -12.22 -9.46
CA THR A 111 -1.26 -13.26 -10.14
C THR A 111 -1.61 -12.76 -11.54
N ILE A 112 -1.30 -13.56 -12.56
CA ILE A 112 -1.61 -13.20 -13.94
C ILE A 112 -2.95 -13.82 -14.30
N SER A 113 -3.88 -12.99 -14.75
CA SER A 113 -5.19 -13.40 -15.22
C SER A 113 -5.25 -13.25 -16.73
N PHE A 114 -5.64 -14.31 -17.44
CA PHE A 114 -5.78 -14.29 -18.89
C PHE A 114 -7.21 -13.96 -19.33
N GLY A 115 -8.09 -13.62 -18.37
CA GLY A 115 -9.50 -13.50 -18.63
C GLY A 115 -10.17 -14.86 -18.71
N ASP A 116 -11.46 -14.88 -18.76
CA ASP A 116 -12.23 -16.11 -18.93
C ASP A 116 -13.18 -16.03 -20.13
N ALA A 117 -13.90 -17.13 -20.39
CA ALA A 117 -14.82 -17.19 -21.50
C ALA A 117 -16.03 -16.24 -21.37
N ASP A 118 -16.29 -15.76 -20.17
CA ASP A 118 -17.40 -14.84 -19.88
C ASP A 118 -17.00 -13.36 -20.02
N GLY A 119 -15.79 -13.10 -20.49
CA GLY A 119 -15.35 -11.75 -20.81
C GLY A 119 -14.66 -10.99 -19.71
N ASP A 120 -14.18 -11.64 -18.66
CA ASP A 120 -13.34 -10.98 -17.66
C ASP A 120 -12.08 -10.43 -18.31
N ALA A 121 -11.68 -9.24 -17.89
CA ALA A 121 -10.49 -8.63 -18.44
C ALA A 121 -9.23 -9.40 -18.06
N ALA A 122 -8.35 -9.61 -19.04
CA ALA A 122 -7.02 -10.12 -18.76
C ALA A 122 -6.20 -9.03 -18.08
N GLY A 123 -5.34 -9.39 -17.14
CA GLY A 123 -4.52 -8.42 -16.45
C GLY A 123 -3.71 -9.02 -15.33
N PHE A 124 -3.15 -8.13 -14.50
CA PHE A 124 -2.32 -8.51 -13.37
C PHE A 124 -3.04 -8.17 -12.08
N ILE A 125 -3.12 -9.14 -11.17
CA ILE A 125 -3.72 -8.94 -9.85
C ILE A 125 -2.57 -8.83 -8.85
N TYR A 126 -2.49 -7.69 -8.17
CA TYR A 126 -1.46 -7.42 -7.18
C TYR A 126 -2.04 -7.48 -5.78
N GLU A 127 -1.37 -8.22 -4.91
CA GLU A 127 -1.65 -8.23 -3.48
C GLU A 127 -0.40 -7.76 -2.76
N ILE A 128 -0.49 -6.60 -2.12
CA ILE A 128 0.62 -5.98 -1.42
C ILE A 128 0.35 -6.12 0.08
N THR A 129 1.32 -6.68 0.81
CA THR A 129 1.25 -6.82 2.26
C THR A 129 2.47 -6.17 2.88
N HIS A 130 2.24 -5.24 3.80
CA HIS A 130 3.31 -4.58 4.54
C HIS A 130 3.07 -4.73 6.03
N LYS A 131 3.99 -5.42 6.71
CA LYS A 131 3.93 -5.67 8.14
C LYS A 131 5.05 -4.91 8.85
N ALA A 132 4.68 -4.00 9.74
CA ALA A 132 5.62 -3.13 10.45
C ALA A 132 5.00 -2.66 11.77
N ILE A 133 5.76 -1.91 12.56
CA ILE A 133 5.23 -1.31 13.80
C ILE A 133 4.17 -0.26 13.51
N LYS A 134 4.21 0.35 12.34
CA LYS A 134 3.16 1.22 11.80
C LYS A 134 3.14 1.10 10.29
N SER A 135 1.97 0.85 9.72
CA SER A 135 1.77 0.81 8.29
C SER A 135 0.55 1.65 7.91
N LEU A 136 0.32 1.87 6.62
CA LEU A 136 -0.73 2.77 6.12
C LEU A 136 -0.59 4.15 6.75
N VAL A 137 0.56 4.78 6.54
CA VAL A 137 0.92 6.06 7.15
C VAL A 137 0.39 7.22 6.32
N PRO A 138 -0.33 8.20 6.93
CA PRO A 138 -0.76 9.39 6.20
C PRO A 138 0.42 10.12 5.55
N CYS A 139 0.24 10.60 4.34
CA CYS A 139 1.30 11.29 3.60
C CYS A 139 0.77 12.51 2.84
N HIS A 140 1.71 13.37 2.45
CA HIS A 140 1.48 14.48 1.51
C HIS A 140 2.09 14.13 0.17
N LYS A 141 1.32 14.28 -0.85
CA LYS A 141 1.83 14.16 -2.23
C LYS A 141 2.55 15.42 -2.66
#